data_94889f86ff11c5fc347f3dabd5605a5e
#
_entry.id   94889f86ff11c5fc347f3dabd5605a5e
#
_cell.length_a   1.000
_cell.length_b   1.000
_cell.length_c   1.000
_cell.angle_alpha   90.00
_cell.angle_beta   90.00
_cell.angle_gamma   90.00
#
_symmetry.space_group_name_H-M   'P 1'
#
loop_
_entity.id
_entity.type
_entity.pdbx_description
1 polymer ?
#
loop_
_entity_poly.entity_id
_entity_poly.type
_entity_poly.pdbx_seq_one_letter_code
_entity_poly.pdbx_strand_id
1 'polypeptide(L)'
;MRKFLAIFAVAGLLSAGAANAHIPEGAVWLAWQWPTAALPTLDGDLSEWQIVPNDFVIDQFTPGPDGSPGIGPAEGNIESPVDVSNLAFRLIVSWNDDRNRVFMMWDRFDDIIDLDVAGGEGCCGQIDTIEFGIDADHSGGIYSGHDVDEVFGGDADAAQQAKGRQAQTAHMRFGSSDGKPWKWNWQHEVNWDNDPPFSCCEDSFVMDGAHGTEGTTKAEWYITPWDEYDQDGVGESVEHDLVEGDIIGIQISPVDMDIEVGDETGTKWSMGSPRDVWNNASSFTDFLLMPV
;
A
#
# COMPACT_ATOMS: atom_id res chain seq x y z
N MET A 1 31.07 -42.45 -20.77
CA MET A 1 31.42 -42.46 -19.34
C MET A 1 31.22 -41.08 -18.74
N ARG A 2 30.16 -40.92 -18.01
CA ARG A 2 29.94 -40.20 -16.75
C ARG A 2 30.46 -38.77 -16.66
N LYS A 3 29.58 -37.81 -16.87
CA LYS A 3 29.59 -36.54 -16.18
C LYS A 3 28.19 -36.29 -15.62
N PHE A 4 27.91 -36.92 -14.52
CA PHE A 4 26.88 -36.52 -13.52
C PHE A 4 27.68 -36.10 -12.30
N LEU A 5 27.49 -34.91 -11.84
CA LEU A 5 27.50 -34.40 -10.47
C LEU A 5 27.88 -32.91 -10.47
N ALA A 6 26.91 -32.08 -10.33
CA ALA A 6 27.02 -30.84 -9.57
C ALA A 6 25.64 -30.12 -9.56
N ILE A 7 24.62 -30.76 -9.01
CA ILE A 7 23.38 -30.09 -8.58
C ILE A 7 23.11 -30.65 -7.20
N PHE A 8 23.68 -30.04 -6.16
CA PHE A 8 23.25 -30.15 -4.77
C PHE A 8 24.23 -29.34 -3.90
N ALA A 9 24.06 -28.03 -3.86
CA ALA A 9 24.67 -27.21 -2.79
C ALA A 9 24.13 -25.77 -2.81
N VAL A 10 22.82 -25.55 -2.91
CA VAL A 10 22.22 -24.21 -2.66
C VAL A 10 21.05 -24.27 -1.67
N ALA A 11 20.83 -25.41 -1.03
CA ALA A 11 19.74 -25.58 -0.07
C ALA A 11 20.21 -25.47 1.40
N GLY A 12 21.14 -24.57 1.72
CA GLY A 12 21.75 -24.58 3.05
C GLY A 12 22.10 -23.25 3.68
N LEU A 13 21.56 -22.13 3.22
CA LEU A 13 21.89 -20.81 3.82
C LEU A 13 20.66 -19.89 4.04
N LEU A 14 19.47 -20.43 4.14
CA LEU A 14 18.27 -19.68 4.48
C LEU A 14 17.77 -19.99 5.90
N SER A 15 18.64 -20.03 6.87
CA SER A 15 18.26 -20.08 8.28
C SER A 15 19.04 -19.06 9.10
N ALA A 16 18.93 -17.79 8.73
CA ALA A 16 19.22 -16.68 9.61
C ALA A 16 17.86 -16.02 9.91
N GLY A 17 17.35 -16.32 11.10
CA GLY A 17 16.28 -15.60 11.78
C GLY A 17 15.18 -14.99 10.90
N ALA A 18 14.26 -15.80 10.39
CA ALA A 18 12.99 -15.26 9.96
C ALA A 18 12.28 -14.69 11.20
N ALA A 19 12.41 -13.41 11.45
CA ALA A 19 11.33 -12.70 12.08
C ALA A 19 10.11 -12.95 11.19
N ASN A 20 9.01 -13.48 11.74
CA ASN A 20 7.75 -13.64 11.02
C ASN A 20 7.25 -12.22 10.69
N ALA A 21 7.71 -11.69 9.56
CA ALA A 21 7.51 -10.29 9.27
C ALA A 21 6.13 -10.06 8.65
N HIS A 22 5.60 -10.99 7.85
CA HIS A 22 4.38 -10.69 7.08
C HIS A 22 3.37 -11.82 7.09
N ILE A 23 2.13 -11.52 6.70
CA ILE A 23 0.98 -12.42 6.82
C ILE A 23 0.20 -12.47 5.51
N PRO A 24 -0.25 -13.66 5.10
CA PRO A 24 0.02 -14.98 5.69
C PRO A 24 1.44 -15.46 5.39
N GLU A 25 2.08 -16.12 6.35
CA GLU A 25 3.46 -16.62 6.21
C GLU A 25 3.61 -17.51 4.96
N GLY A 26 4.56 -17.15 4.09
CA GLY A 26 4.86 -17.89 2.87
C GLY A 26 3.90 -17.64 1.70
N ALA A 27 2.93 -16.76 1.87
CA ALA A 27 2.05 -16.30 0.80
C ALA A 27 2.64 -15.04 0.16
N VAL A 28 3.01 -15.12 -1.11
CA VAL A 28 3.73 -14.06 -1.81
C VAL A 28 2.95 -13.62 -3.03
N TRP A 29 2.62 -12.33 -3.09
CA TRP A 29 2.09 -11.66 -4.27
C TRP A 29 3.20 -11.28 -5.23
N LEU A 30 2.87 -10.90 -6.46
CA LEU A 30 3.83 -10.55 -7.48
C LEU A 30 3.76 -9.06 -7.81
N ALA A 31 4.91 -8.38 -7.79
CA ALA A 31 5.05 -7.02 -8.29
C ALA A 31 5.66 -7.04 -9.70
N TRP A 32 4.97 -6.46 -10.69
CA TRP A 32 5.42 -6.38 -12.07
C TRP A 32 6.60 -5.42 -12.22
N GLN A 33 7.66 -5.81 -12.94
CA GLN A 33 8.75 -4.89 -13.26
C GLN A 33 8.48 -4.15 -14.58
N TRP A 34 8.43 -2.84 -14.52
CA TRP A 34 8.39 -2.01 -15.71
C TRP A 34 9.77 -1.92 -16.36
N PRO A 35 9.88 -2.21 -17.69
CA PRO A 35 11.07 -1.81 -18.43
C PRO A 35 11.21 -0.29 -18.41
N THR A 36 12.41 0.24 -18.16
CA THR A 36 12.64 1.70 -18.09
C THR A 36 12.23 2.44 -19.37
N ALA A 37 12.33 1.78 -20.50
CA ALA A 37 11.91 2.36 -21.79
C ALA A 37 10.38 2.38 -22.00
N ALA A 38 9.61 1.76 -21.12
CA ALA A 38 8.15 1.61 -21.23
C ALA A 38 7.44 1.92 -19.90
N LEU A 39 7.98 2.83 -19.10
CA LEU A 39 7.32 3.31 -17.90
C LEU A 39 5.95 3.91 -18.23
N PRO A 40 4.92 3.73 -17.38
CA PRO A 40 3.63 4.34 -17.62
C PRO A 40 3.73 5.87 -17.54
N THR A 41 2.91 6.54 -18.31
CA THR A 41 2.66 7.97 -18.16
C THR A 41 1.59 8.12 -17.09
N LEU A 42 1.91 8.80 -16.00
CA LEU A 42 0.97 8.93 -14.89
C LEU A 42 0.03 10.10 -15.17
N ASP A 43 -1.09 9.84 -15.85
CA ASP A 43 -2.07 10.85 -16.29
C ASP A 43 -3.55 10.45 -16.10
N GLY A 44 -3.78 9.29 -15.44
CA GLY A 44 -5.10 8.72 -15.19
C GLY A 44 -5.66 7.92 -16.37
N ASP A 45 -4.94 7.81 -17.49
CA ASP A 45 -5.26 6.84 -18.55
C ASP A 45 -4.56 5.51 -18.30
N LEU A 46 -5.29 4.54 -17.83
CA LEU A 46 -4.74 3.22 -17.48
C LEU A 46 -4.43 2.32 -18.70
N SER A 47 -4.34 2.87 -19.90
CA SER A 47 -4.16 2.08 -21.12
C SER A 47 -2.79 1.38 -21.17
N GLU A 48 -1.75 2.01 -20.64
CA GLU A 48 -0.41 1.41 -20.56
C GLU A 48 -0.35 0.18 -19.65
N TRP A 49 -1.19 0.15 -18.62
CA TRP A 49 -1.25 -0.97 -17.68
C TRP A 49 -1.87 -2.24 -18.28
N GLN A 50 -2.45 -2.16 -19.48
CA GLN A 50 -3.00 -3.31 -20.17
C GLN A 50 -1.92 -4.32 -20.63
N ILE A 51 -0.65 -3.92 -20.67
CA ILE A 51 0.45 -4.85 -20.96
C ILE A 51 0.79 -5.75 -19.80
N VAL A 52 0.38 -5.37 -18.58
CA VAL A 52 0.66 -6.14 -17.36
C VAL A 52 -0.17 -7.42 -17.39
N PRO A 53 0.46 -8.61 -17.23
CA PRO A 53 -0.27 -9.87 -17.22
C PRO A 53 -1.31 -9.95 -16.11
N ASN A 54 -2.39 -10.69 -16.35
CA ASN A 54 -3.47 -10.82 -15.38
C ASN A 54 -3.05 -11.44 -14.03
N ASP A 55 -1.96 -12.18 -14.00
CA ASP A 55 -1.42 -12.76 -12.76
C ASP A 55 -0.92 -11.71 -11.75
N PHE A 56 -0.76 -10.46 -12.19
CA PHE A 56 -0.38 -9.31 -11.36
C PHE A 56 -1.56 -8.43 -11.01
N VAL A 57 -2.73 -8.73 -11.53
CA VAL A 57 -3.95 -7.95 -11.25
C VAL A 57 -4.61 -8.47 -9.99
N ILE A 58 -4.88 -7.56 -9.08
CA ILE A 58 -5.54 -7.83 -7.81
C ILE A 58 -6.90 -7.15 -7.84
N ASP A 59 -7.93 -7.92 -7.53
CA ASP A 59 -9.31 -7.45 -7.37
C ASP A 59 -9.92 -8.12 -6.14
N GLN A 60 -11.16 -7.79 -5.84
CA GLN A 60 -11.87 -8.36 -4.70
C GLN A 60 -12.11 -9.88 -4.77
N PHE A 61 -11.88 -10.52 -5.91
CA PHE A 61 -12.02 -11.97 -6.11
C PHE A 61 -10.69 -12.70 -6.22
N THR A 62 -9.59 -11.96 -6.34
CA THR A 62 -8.28 -12.56 -6.46
C THR A 62 -7.94 -13.29 -5.16
N PRO A 63 -7.73 -14.61 -5.21
CA PRO A 63 -7.35 -15.35 -3.99
C PRO A 63 -5.95 -14.94 -3.54
N GLY A 64 -5.74 -14.94 -2.25
CA GLY A 64 -4.39 -14.85 -1.69
C GLY A 64 -3.52 -16.02 -2.18
N PRO A 65 -2.20 -15.86 -2.20
CA PRO A 65 -1.29 -16.89 -2.68
C PRO A 65 -1.39 -18.23 -1.91
N ASP A 66 -1.90 -18.19 -0.70
CA ASP A 66 -2.17 -19.37 0.13
C ASP A 66 -3.60 -19.96 -0.08
N GLY A 67 -4.39 -19.34 -0.97
CA GLY A 67 -5.79 -19.70 -1.23
C GLY A 67 -6.79 -19.10 -0.25
N SER A 68 -6.38 -18.26 0.68
CA SER A 68 -7.27 -17.42 1.49
C SER A 68 -7.89 -16.30 0.63
N PRO A 69 -8.89 -15.56 1.13
CA PRO A 69 -9.29 -14.33 0.48
C PRO A 69 -8.10 -13.35 0.39
N GLY A 70 -7.79 -12.89 -0.80
CA GLY A 70 -6.66 -11.99 -1.04
C GLY A 70 -6.86 -10.61 -0.43
N ILE A 71 -8.10 -10.13 -0.48
CA ILE A 71 -8.56 -8.94 0.20
C ILE A 71 -9.78 -9.31 1.02
N GLY A 72 -9.78 -8.94 2.26
CA GLY A 72 -10.85 -9.22 3.21
C GLY A 72 -11.16 -8.01 4.07
N PRO A 73 -12.25 -8.06 4.85
CA PRO A 73 -12.61 -6.97 5.73
C PRO A 73 -11.49 -6.72 6.77
N ALA A 74 -11.14 -5.45 6.94
CA ALA A 74 -10.20 -5.05 7.98
C ALA A 74 -10.77 -5.27 9.38
N GLU A 75 -9.91 -5.27 10.40
CA GLU A 75 -10.34 -5.45 11.79
C GLU A 75 -11.35 -4.37 12.19
N GLY A 76 -12.44 -4.80 12.79
CA GLY A 76 -13.53 -3.91 13.18
C GLY A 76 -14.62 -3.70 12.12
N ASN A 77 -14.39 -4.14 10.90
CA ASN A 77 -15.38 -4.10 9.83
C ASN A 77 -16.32 -5.30 9.89
N ILE A 78 -17.59 -5.03 9.69
CA ILE A 78 -18.65 -6.05 9.82
C ILE A 78 -19.21 -6.52 8.49
N GLU A 79 -18.81 -5.91 7.37
CA GLU A 79 -19.34 -6.26 6.06
C GLU A 79 -18.52 -7.33 5.35
N SER A 80 -19.22 -8.38 4.99
CA SER A 80 -18.78 -9.46 4.10
C SER A 80 -20.02 -10.11 3.50
N PRO A 81 -20.04 -10.49 2.27
CA PRO A 81 -18.98 -10.53 1.26
C PRO A 81 -18.89 -9.24 0.44
N VAL A 82 -17.84 -9.11 -0.37
CA VAL A 82 -17.67 -8.00 -1.31
C VAL A 82 -18.86 -7.91 -2.26
N ASP A 83 -19.60 -6.84 -2.16
CA ASP A 83 -20.68 -6.51 -3.10
C ASP A 83 -20.12 -5.59 -4.19
N VAL A 84 -19.93 -6.13 -5.38
CA VAL A 84 -19.41 -5.37 -6.53
C VAL A 84 -20.38 -4.32 -7.06
N SER A 85 -21.62 -4.31 -6.61
CA SER A 85 -22.55 -3.22 -6.90
C SER A 85 -22.38 -2.04 -5.95
N ASN A 86 -21.72 -2.25 -4.83
CA ASN A 86 -21.28 -1.23 -3.89
C ASN A 86 -19.86 -0.77 -4.25
N LEU A 87 -18.87 -1.63 -4.06
CA LEU A 87 -17.47 -1.35 -4.37
C LEU A 87 -16.90 -2.41 -5.31
N ALA A 88 -16.36 -2.00 -6.46
CA ALA A 88 -15.52 -2.86 -7.29
C ALA A 88 -14.19 -2.17 -7.57
N PHE A 89 -13.09 -2.92 -7.49
CA PHE A 89 -11.78 -2.34 -7.78
C PHE A 89 -10.86 -3.32 -8.50
N ARG A 90 -9.88 -2.73 -9.15
CA ARG A 90 -8.75 -3.40 -9.76
C ARG A 90 -7.49 -2.63 -9.43
N LEU A 91 -6.47 -3.35 -9.03
CA LEU A 91 -5.22 -2.82 -8.50
C LEU A 91 -4.06 -3.58 -9.15
N ILE A 92 -2.96 -2.89 -9.42
CA ILE A 92 -1.68 -3.48 -9.78
C ILE A 92 -0.59 -2.81 -8.95
N VAL A 93 0.27 -3.63 -8.37
CA VAL A 93 1.55 -3.20 -7.78
C VAL A 93 2.67 -3.55 -8.75
N SER A 94 3.55 -2.60 -8.97
CA SER A 94 4.66 -2.76 -9.89
C SER A 94 5.86 -1.95 -9.42
N TRP A 95 7.00 -2.13 -10.07
CA TRP A 95 8.23 -1.47 -9.69
C TRP A 95 9.14 -1.22 -10.90
N ASN A 96 10.15 -0.41 -10.72
CA ASN A 96 11.20 -0.22 -11.72
C ASN A 96 12.56 -0.03 -11.03
N ASP A 97 13.52 -0.81 -11.44
CA ASP A 97 14.88 -0.84 -10.91
C ASP A 97 15.61 0.51 -11.12
N ASP A 98 15.74 0.96 -12.38
CA ASP A 98 16.48 2.20 -12.70
C ASP A 98 15.90 3.47 -12.04
N ARG A 99 14.61 3.49 -11.76
CA ARG A 99 13.94 4.60 -11.07
C ARG A 99 13.92 4.42 -9.56
N ASN A 100 14.10 3.20 -9.11
CA ASN A 100 13.97 2.81 -7.73
C ASN A 100 12.63 3.27 -7.13
N ARG A 101 11.52 2.91 -7.78
CA ARG A 101 10.17 3.34 -7.40
C ARG A 101 9.19 2.18 -7.46
N VAL A 102 8.27 2.19 -6.52
CA VAL A 102 7.07 1.36 -6.54
C VAL A 102 5.98 2.15 -7.23
N PHE A 103 5.41 1.58 -8.29
CA PHE A 103 4.30 2.14 -9.05
C PHE A 103 3.04 1.38 -8.72
N MET A 104 1.94 2.10 -8.64
CA MET A 104 0.63 1.52 -8.39
C MET A 104 -0.41 2.10 -9.33
N MET A 105 -1.41 1.31 -9.68
CA MET A 105 -2.59 1.76 -10.38
C MET A 105 -3.84 1.31 -9.65
N TRP A 106 -4.88 2.09 -9.75
CA TRP A 106 -6.17 1.90 -9.14
C TRP A 106 -7.29 2.20 -10.12
N ASP A 107 -8.21 1.26 -10.30
CA ASP A 107 -9.43 1.41 -11.08
C ASP A 107 -10.59 0.97 -10.18
N ARG A 108 -11.42 1.92 -9.75
CA ARG A 108 -12.49 1.72 -8.77
C ARG A 108 -13.82 2.10 -9.36
N PHE A 109 -14.85 1.29 -9.17
CA PHE A 109 -16.27 1.67 -9.21
C PHE A 109 -16.77 1.77 -7.77
N ASP A 110 -17.67 2.72 -7.56
CA ASP A 110 -18.29 3.02 -6.30
C ASP A 110 -19.73 3.44 -6.53
N ASP A 111 -20.68 2.95 -5.76
CA ASP A 111 -22.09 3.34 -5.92
C ASP A 111 -22.41 4.67 -5.25
N ILE A 112 -21.64 5.07 -4.25
CA ILE A 112 -21.74 6.38 -3.59
C ILE A 112 -20.34 6.93 -3.27
N ILE A 113 -19.79 7.74 -4.16
CA ILE A 113 -18.51 8.41 -3.92
C ILE A 113 -18.62 9.36 -2.74
N ASP A 114 -17.83 9.15 -1.69
CA ASP A 114 -17.70 10.08 -0.57
C ASP A 114 -16.35 10.79 -0.55
N LEU A 115 -16.36 12.08 -0.85
CA LEU A 115 -15.18 12.95 -0.89
C LEU A 115 -15.15 13.98 0.24
N ASP A 116 -16.18 14.04 1.06
CA ASP A 116 -16.33 15.15 2.00
C ASP A 116 -16.97 14.71 3.30
N VAL A 117 -16.43 15.12 4.41
CA VAL A 117 -17.05 14.95 5.71
C VAL A 117 -17.65 16.24 6.20
N ALA A 118 -18.79 16.15 6.85
CA ALA A 118 -19.40 17.27 7.54
C ALA A 118 -18.44 17.73 8.67
N GLY A 119 -17.69 18.81 8.41
CA GLY A 119 -16.71 19.36 9.35
C GLY A 119 -15.29 19.51 8.82
N GLY A 120 -14.99 19.00 7.62
CA GLY A 120 -13.74 19.28 6.90
C GLY A 120 -12.51 18.55 7.43
N GLU A 121 -12.66 17.51 8.22
CA GLU A 121 -11.53 16.72 8.74
C GLU A 121 -11.66 15.23 8.37
N GLY A 122 -11.77 14.94 7.06
CA GLY A 122 -11.82 13.58 6.60
C GLY A 122 -10.46 12.88 6.66
N CYS A 123 -10.36 11.87 7.50
CA CYS A 123 -9.21 10.95 7.48
C CYS A 123 -9.70 9.54 7.84
N CYS A 124 -8.87 8.58 7.47
CA CYS A 124 -8.80 7.33 8.22
C CYS A 124 -10.10 6.53 8.26
N GLY A 125 -10.84 6.45 7.15
CA GLY A 125 -12.11 5.76 7.07
C GLY A 125 -13.33 6.66 7.27
N GLN A 126 -13.19 7.95 7.00
CA GLN A 126 -14.30 8.90 7.02
C GLN A 126 -14.68 9.40 5.61
N ILE A 127 -13.89 9.09 4.62
CA ILE A 127 -14.12 9.35 3.20
C ILE A 127 -13.54 8.22 2.37
N ASP A 128 -13.91 8.15 1.12
CA ASP A 128 -13.29 7.23 0.17
C ASP A 128 -11.82 7.52 -0.01
N THR A 129 -11.04 6.54 0.31
CA THR A 129 -9.59 6.62 0.20
C THR A 129 -9.01 5.28 -0.21
N ILE A 130 -7.75 5.29 -0.56
CA ILE A 130 -6.92 4.11 -0.53
C ILE A 130 -5.82 4.34 0.50
N GLU A 131 -5.75 3.46 1.48
CA GLU A 131 -4.61 3.41 2.37
C GLU A 131 -3.61 2.41 1.83
N PHE A 132 -2.34 2.75 1.87
CA PHE A 132 -1.28 1.82 1.50
C PHE A 132 -0.09 1.97 2.44
N GLY A 133 0.63 0.89 2.63
CA GLY A 133 1.86 0.85 3.42
C GLY A 133 2.94 0.09 2.70
N ILE A 134 4.20 0.45 2.98
CA ILE A 134 5.38 -0.24 2.47
C ILE A 134 6.36 -0.46 3.62
N ASP A 135 6.78 -1.70 3.76
CA ASP A 135 7.94 -2.14 4.53
C ASP A 135 8.99 -2.61 3.52
N ALA A 136 9.84 -1.69 3.13
CA ALA A 136 10.71 -1.90 1.98
C ALA A 136 11.85 -2.89 2.29
N ASP A 137 12.42 -2.84 3.49
CA ASP A 137 13.49 -3.74 3.92
C ASP A 137 12.97 -5.05 4.54
N HIS A 138 11.62 -5.24 4.53
CA HIS A 138 10.96 -6.43 5.04
C HIS A 138 11.26 -6.72 6.52
N SER A 139 11.50 -5.69 7.30
CA SER A 139 11.89 -5.83 8.71
C SER A 139 10.73 -6.13 9.64
N GLY A 140 9.52 -5.77 9.24
CA GLY A 140 8.33 -5.91 10.06
C GLY A 140 8.35 -5.03 11.31
N GLY A 141 7.50 -5.35 12.26
CA GLY A 141 7.48 -4.67 13.55
C GLY A 141 6.51 -3.48 13.63
N ILE A 142 6.45 -2.87 14.80
CA ILE A 142 5.56 -1.74 15.06
C ILE A 142 6.18 -0.47 14.48
N TYR A 143 5.45 0.20 13.59
CA TYR A 143 5.89 1.44 12.95
C TYR A 143 5.03 2.67 13.31
N SER A 144 3.94 2.46 14.01
CA SER A 144 3.01 3.51 14.46
C SER A 144 2.33 3.07 15.76
N GLY A 145 1.67 3.99 16.47
CA GLY A 145 0.90 3.66 17.66
C GLY A 145 1.69 3.08 18.84
N HIS A 146 2.99 3.36 18.90
CA HIS A 146 3.84 2.88 20.00
C HIS A 146 3.32 3.32 21.36
N ASP A 147 3.31 2.39 22.33
CA ASP A 147 3.15 2.75 23.73
C ASP A 147 4.42 3.47 24.19
N VAL A 148 4.30 4.77 24.44
CA VAL A 148 5.43 5.65 24.79
C VAL A 148 6.08 5.21 26.11
N ASP A 149 5.27 4.77 27.07
CA ASP A 149 5.79 4.35 28.38
C ASP A 149 6.47 2.98 28.32
N GLU A 150 5.86 2.04 27.59
CA GLU A 150 6.37 0.67 27.49
C GLU A 150 7.63 0.59 26.61
N VAL A 151 7.61 1.22 25.43
CA VAL A 151 8.66 1.07 24.41
C VAL A 151 9.78 2.10 24.60
N PHE A 152 9.43 3.34 24.94
CA PHE A 152 10.36 4.47 24.99
C PHE A 152 10.56 5.05 26.39
N GLY A 153 10.03 4.39 27.44
CA GLY A 153 10.24 4.82 28.83
C GLY A 153 9.68 6.22 29.13
N GLY A 154 8.64 6.65 28.42
CA GLY A 154 8.04 7.96 28.55
C GLY A 154 8.64 9.06 27.66
N ASP A 155 9.61 8.72 26.80
CA ASP A 155 10.20 9.68 25.86
C ASP A 155 9.32 9.83 24.61
N ALA A 156 8.49 10.86 24.60
CA ALA A 156 7.57 11.15 23.51
C ALA A 156 8.30 11.57 22.22
N ASP A 157 9.45 12.22 22.32
CA ASP A 157 10.23 12.64 21.15
C ASP A 157 10.86 11.42 20.47
N ALA A 158 11.40 10.48 21.27
CA ALA A 158 11.93 9.22 20.73
C ALA A 158 10.82 8.38 20.07
N ALA A 159 9.62 8.33 20.65
CA ALA A 159 8.47 7.64 20.08
C ALA A 159 8.02 8.28 18.75
N GLN A 160 8.01 9.60 18.68
CA GLN A 160 7.67 10.32 17.46
C GLN A 160 8.71 10.06 16.36
N GLN A 161 9.98 10.08 16.66
CA GLN A 161 11.06 9.78 15.70
C GLN A 161 11.06 8.32 15.22
N ALA A 162 10.56 7.41 16.03
CA ALA A 162 10.47 6.00 15.63
C ALA A 162 9.34 5.71 14.65
N LYS A 163 8.35 6.62 14.54
CA LYS A 163 7.26 6.45 13.59
C LYS A 163 7.80 6.46 12.16
N GLY A 164 7.33 5.50 11.36
CA GLY A 164 7.71 5.41 9.94
C GLY A 164 9.08 4.81 9.67
N ARG A 165 9.91 4.53 10.69
CA ARG A 165 11.26 3.97 10.46
C ARG A 165 11.25 2.54 9.94
N GLN A 166 10.29 1.73 10.34
CA GLN A 166 10.19 0.33 9.91
C GLN A 166 9.25 0.14 8.74
N ALA A 167 8.34 1.06 8.53
CA ALA A 167 7.42 1.08 7.40
C ALA A 167 6.80 2.46 7.26
N GLN A 168 6.30 2.76 6.08
CA GLN A 168 5.55 3.98 5.81
C GLN A 168 4.12 3.63 5.44
N THR A 169 3.17 4.43 5.91
CA THR A 169 1.75 4.33 5.55
C THR A 169 1.24 5.67 5.10
N ALA A 170 0.49 5.68 4.02
CA ALA A 170 -0.13 6.87 3.51
C ALA A 170 -1.58 6.62 3.10
N HIS A 171 -2.35 7.69 3.11
CA HIS A 171 -3.69 7.75 2.53
C HIS A 171 -3.64 8.53 1.24
N MET A 172 -4.29 8.01 0.22
CA MET A 172 -4.54 8.75 -1.00
C MET A 172 -5.98 9.20 -1.06
N ARG A 173 -6.17 10.45 -1.42
CA ARG A 173 -7.46 11.14 -1.45
C ARG A 173 -7.69 11.69 -2.84
N PHE A 174 -8.75 11.27 -3.46
CA PHE A 174 -9.09 11.67 -4.82
C PHE A 174 -10.13 12.78 -4.78
N GLY A 175 -9.67 14.03 -4.97
CA GLY A 175 -10.58 15.18 -5.09
C GLY A 175 -11.19 15.67 -3.78
N SER A 176 -10.61 15.36 -2.65
CA SER A 176 -11.06 15.82 -1.33
C SER A 176 -11.08 17.34 -1.22
N SER A 177 -12.13 17.89 -0.64
CA SER A 177 -12.31 19.34 -0.45
C SER A 177 -11.67 19.89 0.84
N ASP A 178 -11.06 19.02 1.65
CA ASP A 178 -10.55 19.40 2.98
C ASP A 178 -9.21 20.16 2.96
N GLY A 179 -8.64 20.36 1.75
CA GLY A 179 -7.38 21.08 1.55
C GLY A 179 -6.14 20.30 1.99
N LYS A 180 -6.29 19.04 2.37
CA LYS A 180 -5.16 18.17 2.65
C LYS A 180 -4.48 17.70 1.36
N PRO A 181 -3.18 17.36 1.40
CA PRO A 181 -2.49 16.89 0.23
C PRO A 181 -3.08 15.55 -0.26
N TRP A 182 -2.90 15.25 -1.53
CA TRP A 182 -3.37 14.03 -2.18
C TRP A 182 -2.83 12.75 -1.53
N LYS A 183 -1.58 12.79 -1.02
CA LYS A 183 -0.97 11.75 -0.21
C LYS A 183 -0.65 12.32 1.17
N TRP A 184 -1.07 11.63 2.22
CA TRP A 184 -0.85 12.03 3.60
C TRP A 184 -0.24 10.90 4.40
N ASN A 185 1.00 11.08 4.86
CA ASN A 185 1.68 10.14 5.74
C ASN A 185 1.25 10.41 7.18
N TRP A 186 0.44 9.55 7.72
CA TRP A 186 -0.17 9.78 9.02
C TRP A 186 0.76 9.54 10.21
N GLN A 187 1.86 8.77 10.04
CA GLN A 187 2.81 8.53 11.11
C GLN A 187 3.46 9.82 11.62
N HIS A 188 3.77 10.74 10.70
CA HIS A 188 4.49 11.96 11.02
C HIS A 188 3.68 13.24 10.79
N GLU A 189 2.52 13.14 10.14
CA GLU A 189 1.75 14.30 9.68
C GLU A 189 2.58 15.26 8.79
N VAL A 190 3.69 14.77 8.24
CA VAL A 190 4.54 15.50 7.31
C VAL A 190 4.50 14.86 5.94
N ASN A 191 4.64 15.67 4.91
CA ASN A 191 4.45 15.26 3.53
C ASN A 191 5.56 15.78 2.62
N TRP A 192 6.79 15.86 3.14
CA TRP A 192 7.92 16.32 2.35
C TRP A 192 8.24 15.42 1.14
N ASP A 193 7.76 14.20 1.16
CA ASP A 193 7.92 13.21 0.08
C ASP A 193 6.72 13.12 -0.87
N ASN A 194 5.77 14.04 -0.81
CA ASN A 194 4.58 14.02 -1.68
C ASN A 194 4.86 14.41 -3.13
N ASP A 195 5.93 15.16 -3.35
CA ASP A 195 6.28 15.69 -4.66
C ASP A 195 7.44 14.94 -5.31
N PRO A 196 7.60 15.03 -6.63
CA PRO A 196 8.78 14.55 -7.30
C PRO A 196 10.09 15.10 -6.70
N PRO A 197 11.14 14.28 -6.56
CA PRO A 197 11.30 12.96 -7.15
C PRO A 197 10.79 11.80 -6.28
N PHE A 198 10.25 12.08 -5.09
CA PHE A 198 9.95 11.03 -4.10
C PHE A 198 8.61 10.34 -4.34
N SER A 199 7.58 11.10 -4.66
CA SER A 199 6.27 10.59 -5.04
C SER A 199 5.73 11.40 -6.22
N CYS A 200 4.74 10.86 -6.88
CA CYS A 200 3.93 11.48 -7.91
C CYS A 200 2.64 10.66 -8.03
N CYS A 201 1.54 11.11 -8.44
CA CYS A 201 1.24 12.42 -9.00
C CYS A 201 -0.17 12.80 -8.58
N GLU A 202 -0.31 14.00 -8.07
CA GLU A 202 -1.61 14.55 -7.66
C GLU A 202 -2.59 14.62 -8.83
N ASP A 203 -2.10 14.92 -10.02
CA ASP A 203 -2.91 15.10 -11.23
C ASP A 203 -3.17 13.79 -12.02
N SER A 204 -2.67 12.66 -11.54
CA SER A 204 -2.79 11.39 -12.25
C SER A 204 -4.04 10.59 -11.87
N PHE A 205 -5.12 11.25 -11.56
CA PHE A 205 -6.40 10.59 -11.38
C PHE A 205 -7.49 11.19 -12.28
N VAL A 206 -8.42 10.32 -12.67
CA VAL A 206 -9.62 10.69 -13.41
C VAL A 206 -10.81 10.14 -12.65
N MET A 207 -11.73 11.01 -12.30
CA MET A 207 -12.99 10.64 -11.66
C MET A 207 -14.15 10.95 -12.61
N ASP A 208 -15.01 9.96 -12.81
CA ASP A 208 -16.30 10.10 -13.48
C ASP A 208 -17.39 9.84 -12.45
N GLY A 209 -17.95 10.90 -11.92
CA GLY A 209 -18.90 10.92 -10.81
C GLY A 209 -18.68 12.17 -9.95
N ALA A 210 -19.43 12.28 -8.88
CA ALA A 210 -19.36 13.35 -7.92
C ALA A 210 -19.73 12.84 -6.52
N HIS A 211 -19.31 13.57 -5.50
CA HIS A 211 -19.73 13.29 -4.14
C HIS A 211 -21.25 13.03 -4.04
N GLY A 212 -21.63 11.93 -3.41
CA GLY A 212 -23.01 11.48 -3.24
C GLY A 212 -23.62 10.80 -4.47
N THR A 213 -22.83 10.43 -5.46
CA THR A 213 -23.31 9.71 -6.67
C THR A 213 -22.44 8.51 -6.99
N GLU A 214 -22.97 7.57 -7.75
CA GLU A 214 -22.16 6.51 -8.32
C GLU A 214 -21.08 7.07 -9.26
N GLY A 215 -19.95 6.37 -9.36
CA GLY A 215 -18.91 6.77 -10.28
C GLY A 215 -17.72 5.82 -10.32
N THR A 216 -16.70 6.26 -11.04
CA THR A 216 -15.42 5.54 -11.14
C THR A 216 -14.25 6.47 -10.84
N THR A 217 -13.22 5.93 -10.21
CA THR A 217 -11.96 6.63 -9.98
C THR A 217 -10.82 5.78 -10.53
N LYS A 218 -10.01 6.38 -11.40
CA LYS A 218 -8.78 5.81 -11.92
C LYS A 218 -7.61 6.64 -11.46
N ALA A 219 -6.60 5.99 -10.91
CA ALA A 219 -5.43 6.68 -10.41
C ALA A 219 -4.16 5.88 -10.67
N GLU A 220 -3.07 6.61 -10.83
CA GLU A 220 -1.73 6.08 -11.02
C GLU A 220 -0.75 6.90 -10.22
N TRP A 221 0.17 6.27 -9.56
CA TRP A 221 1.19 6.99 -8.79
C TRP A 221 2.45 6.16 -8.63
N TYR A 222 3.52 6.80 -8.23
CA TYR A 222 4.69 6.13 -7.69
C TYR A 222 5.06 6.69 -6.33
N ILE A 223 5.79 5.88 -5.59
CA ILE A 223 6.37 6.26 -4.29
C ILE A 223 7.80 5.77 -4.18
N THR A 224 8.61 6.45 -3.37
CA THR A 224 9.92 5.99 -2.96
C THR A 224 9.77 4.95 -1.85
N PRO A 225 10.42 3.79 -1.97
CA PRO A 225 10.56 2.86 -0.85
C PRO A 225 11.63 3.36 0.13
N TRP A 226 11.35 3.33 1.42
CA TRP A 226 12.27 3.76 2.46
C TRP A 226 12.56 2.63 3.44
N ASP A 227 13.84 2.41 3.77
CA ASP A 227 14.26 1.58 4.92
C ASP A 227 14.01 2.33 6.22
N GLU A 228 14.31 3.63 6.21
CA GLU A 228 13.98 4.55 7.29
C GLU A 228 13.32 5.80 6.71
N TYR A 229 12.11 6.08 7.10
CA TYR A 229 11.39 7.30 6.75
C TYR A 229 11.40 8.24 7.94
N ASP A 230 12.18 9.31 7.85
CA ASP A 230 12.34 10.27 8.94
C ASP A 230 11.52 11.54 8.71
N GLN A 231 10.89 12.03 9.79
CA GLN A 231 10.07 13.25 9.73
C GLN A 231 10.87 14.50 9.37
N ASP A 232 12.16 14.52 9.67
CA ASP A 232 13.03 15.67 9.45
C ASP A 232 13.50 15.80 7.99
N GLY A 233 13.14 14.84 7.15
CA GLY A 233 13.30 14.94 5.70
C GLY A 233 14.28 13.93 5.10
N VAL A 234 14.51 14.10 3.80
CA VAL A 234 15.33 13.17 2.99
C VAL A 234 16.77 13.02 3.49
N GLY A 235 17.32 14.04 4.15
CA GLY A 235 18.70 14.00 4.66
C GLY A 235 18.90 13.04 5.81
N GLU A 236 17.85 12.70 6.52
CA GLU A 236 17.85 11.80 7.68
C GLU A 236 17.18 10.46 7.34
N SER A 237 16.57 10.35 6.17
CA SER A 237 15.91 9.14 5.67
C SER A 237 16.87 8.25 4.90
N VAL A 238 16.58 6.94 4.84
CA VAL A 238 17.34 5.96 4.08
C VAL A 238 16.45 5.34 3.01
N GLU A 239 16.78 5.61 1.75
CA GLU A 239 16.07 5.03 0.61
C GLU A 239 16.45 3.56 0.43
N HIS A 240 15.46 2.69 0.28
CA HIS A 240 15.65 1.28 -0.03
C HIS A 240 16.03 1.10 -1.50
N ASP A 241 16.96 0.19 -1.79
CA ASP A 241 17.36 -0.18 -3.14
C ASP A 241 16.58 -1.42 -3.60
N LEU A 242 15.58 -1.21 -4.45
CA LEU A 242 14.74 -2.29 -4.98
C LEU A 242 15.53 -3.20 -5.91
N VAL A 243 15.60 -4.49 -5.61
CA VAL A 243 16.35 -5.48 -6.39
C VAL A 243 15.44 -6.62 -6.85
N GLU A 244 15.63 -7.07 -8.09
CA GLU A 244 14.93 -8.24 -8.64
C GLU A 244 15.07 -9.47 -7.75
N GLY A 245 13.95 -10.07 -7.40
CA GLY A 245 13.89 -11.26 -6.56
C GLY A 245 13.80 -10.97 -5.06
N ASP A 246 13.89 -9.73 -4.63
CA ASP A 246 13.63 -9.35 -3.25
C ASP A 246 12.14 -9.38 -2.93
N ILE A 247 11.85 -9.49 -1.66
CA ILE A 247 10.49 -9.44 -1.11
C ILE A 247 10.38 -8.17 -0.29
N ILE A 248 9.35 -7.38 -0.58
CA ILE A 248 8.97 -6.21 0.21
C ILE A 248 7.58 -6.42 0.82
N GLY A 249 7.33 -5.79 1.95
CA GLY A 249 6.01 -5.78 2.57
C GLY A 249 5.14 -4.69 1.98
N ILE A 250 3.93 -5.04 1.56
CA ILE A 250 2.94 -4.05 1.10
C ILE A 250 1.59 -4.31 1.77
N GLN A 251 0.98 -3.23 2.20
CA GLN A 251 -0.40 -3.21 2.66
C GLN A 251 -1.20 -2.29 1.75
N ILE A 252 -2.37 -2.74 1.34
CA ILE A 252 -3.33 -1.92 0.61
C ILE A 252 -4.70 -2.14 1.22
N SER A 253 -5.35 -1.03 1.57
CA SER A 253 -6.69 -1.01 2.15
C SER A 253 -7.55 -0.02 1.40
N PRO A 254 -8.42 -0.49 0.51
CA PRO A 254 -9.54 0.30 0.04
C PRO A 254 -10.45 0.70 1.19
N VAL A 255 -10.83 1.95 1.22
CA VAL A 255 -11.85 2.48 2.14
C VAL A 255 -13.04 2.94 1.31
N ASP A 256 -14.20 2.51 1.73
CA ASP A 256 -15.47 2.73 1.08
C ASP A 256 -16.44 3.28 2.13
N MET A 257 -16.90 4.49 1.91
CA MET A 257 -17.73 5.22 2.85
C MET A 257 -19.01 5.62 2.16
N ASP A 258 -20.09 4.92 2.49
CA ASP A 258 -21.42 5.34 2.08
C ASP A 258 -21.91 6.46 2.97
N ILE A 259 -22.26 7.58 2.35
CA ILE A 259 -22.64 8.79 3.07
C ILE A 259 -23.92 8.57 3.86
N GLU A 260 -23.81 8.35 5.14
CA GLU A 260 -24.83 8.81 6.09
C GLU A 260 -24.13 9.67 7.13
N VAL A 261 -24.46 10.94 7.15
CA VAL A 261 -23.93 11.91 8.12
C VAL A 261 -24.06 11.35 9.53
N GLY A 262 -22.93 10.95 10.11
CA GLY A 262 -22.83 10.41 11.46
C GLY A 262 -22.72 8.89 11.55
N ASP A 263 -22.63 8.19 10.44
CA ASP A 263 -22.28 6.77 10.45
C ASP A 263 -20.76 6.60 10.26
N GLU A 264 -20.10 6.09 11.28
CA GLU A 264 -18.68 5.72 11.22
C GLU A 264 -18.50 4.30 10.63
N THR A 265 -19.51 3.79 9.94
CA THR A 265 -19.60 2.40 9.50
C THR A 265 -19.10 2.17 8.07
N GLY A 266 -18.15 2.95 7.61
CA GLY A 266 -17.50 2.68 6.34
C GLY A 266 -16.87 1.30 6.27
N THR A 267 -16.84 0.75 5.07
CA THR A 267 -16.22 -0.53 4.80
C THR A 267 -14.75 -0.32 4.52
N LYS A 268 -13.90 -0.91 5.33
CA LYS A 268 -12.46 -0.94 5.11
C LYS A 268 -12.01 -2.35 4.79
N TRP A 269 -11.33 -2.48 3.69
CA TRP A 269 -10.77 -3.75 3.22
C TRP A 269 -9.26 -3.75 3.47
N SER A 270 -8.65 -4.91 3.59
CA SER A 270 -7.22 -5.06 3.78
C SER A 270 -6.72 -6.29 3.05
N MET A 271 -5.54 -6.19 2.46
CA MET A 271 -4.84 -7.36 1.92
C MET A 271 -4.42 -8.30 3.06
N GLY A 272 -4.48 -9.59 2.77
CA GLY A 272 -3.94 -10.65 3.61
C GLY A 272 -4.76 -11.00 4.83
N SER A 273 -5.14 -10.08 5.68
CA SER A 273 -5.87 -10.40 6.91
C SER A 273 -6.43 -9.15 7.62
N PRO A 274 -7.53 -9.28 8.33
CA PRO A 274 -8.03 -8.23 9.21
C PRO A 274 -7.11 -8.11 10.43
N ARG A 275 -6.03 -7.36 10.29
CA ARG A 275 -5.01 -7.21 11.31
C ARG A 275 -4.64 -5.74 11.49
N ASP A 276 -3.79 -5.51 12.46
CA ASP A 276 -3.26 -4.23 12.87
C ASP A 276 -2.27 -3.65 11.83
N VAL A 277 -2.75 -3.56 10.57
CA VAL A 277 -1.91 -3.13 9.43
C VAL A 277 -1.50 -1.66 9.52
N TRP A 278 -2.22 -0.84 10.28
CA TRP A 278 -1.88 0.57 10.48
C TRP A 278 -0.89 0.84 11.62
N ASN A 279 -0.53 -0.18 12.37
CA ASN A 279 0.43 -0.06 13.46
C ASN A 279 1.64 -0.96 13.31
N ASN A 280 1.49 -2.07 12.58
CA ASN A 280 2.44 -3.16 12.61
C ASN A 280 2.73 -3.70 11.21
N ALA A 281 3.92 -3.43 10.71
CA ALA A 281 4.38 -3.89 9.39
C ALA A 281 4.44 -5.42 9.28
N SER A 282 4.57 -6.14 10.40
CA SER A 282 4.44 -7.61 10.41
C SER A 282 3.06 -8.10 9.95
N SER A 283 2.08 -7.22 9.82
CA SER A 283 0.75 -7.53 9.27
C SER A 283 0.62 -7.24 7.77
N PHE A 284 1.66 -6.73 7.13
CA PHE A 284 1.67 -6.51 5.68
C PHE A 284 1.76 -7.83 4.93
N THR A 285 1.50 -7.80 3.64
CA THR A 285 1.63 -8.95 2.74
C THR A 285 2.93 -8.87 1.96
N ASP A 286 3.48 -10.05 1.65
CA ASP A 286 4.71 -10.17 0.87
C ASP A 286 4.47 -9.92 -0.61
N PHE A 287 5.33 -9.12 -1.22
CA PHE A 287 5.40 -8.91 -2.67
C PHE A 287 6.79 -9.25 -3.19
N LEU A 288 6.85 -10.22 -4.10
CA LEU A 288 8.08 -10.55 -4.81
C LEU A 288 8.29 -9.59 -5.99
N LEU A 289 9.44 -8.94 -6.02
CA LEU A 289 9.85 -8.08 -7.12
C LEU A 289 10.25 -8.95 -8.33
N MET A 290 9.33 -9.08 -9.28
CA MET A 290 9.50 -9.94 -10.45
C MET A 290 10.46 -9.30 -11.47
N PRO A 291 11.21 -10.12 -12.24
CA PRO A 291 12.02 -9.63 -13.35
C PRO A 291 11.18 -9.16 -14.54
N VAL A 292 11.81 -8.36 -15.43
CA VAL A 292 11.24 -7.95 -16.73
C VAL A 292 11.05 -9.16 -17.64
#